data_48b0ad0d6d6c8085d6f5c5d949f1b845
#
_entry.id   48b0ad0d6d6c8085d6f5c5d949f1b845
#
_cell.length_a   1.000
_cell.length_b   1.000
_cell.length_c   1.000
_cell.angle_alpha   90.00
_cell.angle_beta   90.00
_cell.angle_gamma   90.00
#
_symmetry.space_group_name_H-M   'P 1'
#
loop_
_entity.id
_entity.type
_entity.pdbx_description
1 polymer ?
#
loop_
_entity_poly.entity_id
_entity_poly.type
_entity_poly.pdbx_seq_one_letter_code
_entity_poly.pdbx_strand_id
1 'polypeptide(L)'
;MIFFSDFDIKRLINSEHLLVDGTFIFLIGFIQTIIIMYYDVIIEKMIPGIFIVANNKTQEGYLDSFFYIKNYIDFITNFNEDKIKFKTFTTDFEKCLFNAFDKIFNKNKNIKHIGCYFHYLQNIHKYMQITI
;
A
#
# COMPACT_ATOMS: atom_id res chain seq x y z
N MET A 1 -4.02 -3.09 13.91
CA MET A 1 -2.64 -3.25 14.41
C MET A 1 -1.68 -2.93 13.27
N ILE A 2 -0.76 -2.00 13.51
CA ILE A 2 0.14 -1.48 12.45
C ILE A 2 1.59 -1.65 12.94
N PHE A 3 2.43 -2.27 12.10
CA PHE A 3 3.85 -2.53 12.40
C PHE A 3 4.74 -1.87 11.36
N PHE A 4 5.68 -1.07 11.80
CA PHE A 4 6.75 -0.50 10.97
C PHE A 4 7.91 -0.04 11.85
N SER A 5 9.08 0.14 11.24
CA SER A 5 10.25 0.77 11.89
C SER A 5 10.49 2.16 11.30
N ASP A 6 11.17 3.03 12.07
CA ASP A 6 11.57 4.35 11.57
C ASP A 6 12.48 4.24 10.34
N PHE A 7 13.35 3.24 10.34
CA PHE A 7 14.23 2.94 9.22
C PHE A 7 13.44 2.66 7.94
N ASP A 8 12.41 1.81 8.02
CA ASP A 8 11.58 1.47 6.87
C ASP A 8 10.76 2.66 6.38
N ILE A 9 10.21 3.46 7.30
CA ILE A 9 9.46 4.66 6.91
C ILE A 9 10.35 5.66 6.17
N LYS A 10 11.57 5.87 6.64
CA LYS A 10 12.51 6.77 5.97
C LYS A 10 12.87 6.30 4.56
N ARG A 11 13.04 5.00 4.38
CA ARG A 11 13.29 4.43 3.06
C ARG A 11 12.07 4.50 2.17
N LEU A 12 10.90 4.24 2.74
CA LEU A 12 9.63 4.27 2.02
C LEU A 12 9.35 5.66 1.45
N ILE A 13 9.49 6.72 2.24
CA ILE A 13 9.24 8.09 1.76
C ILE A 13 10.26 8.57 0.71
N ASN A 14 11.43 7.96 0.66
CA ASN A 14 12.45 8.23 -0.36
C ASN A 14 12.28 7.37 -1.61
N SER A 15 11.40 6.39 -1.60
CA SER A 15 11.11 5.56 -2.76
C SER A 15 10.17 6.28 -3.71
N GLU A 16 10.41 6.13 -5.00
CA GLU A 16 9.53 6.67 -6.04
C GLU A 16 8.34 5.77 -6.33
N HIS A 17 8.42 4.50 -5.95
CA HIS A 17 7.39 3.51 -6.26
C HIS A 17 6.98 2.69 -5.03
N LEU A 18 5.68 2.65 -4.76
CA LEU A 18 5.08 1.85 -3.69
C LEU A 18 4.19 0.76 -4.25
N LEU A 19 4.13 -0.36 -3.54
CA LEU A 19 3.17 -1.42 -3.77
C LEU A 19 2.32 -1.58 -2.52
N VAL A 20 1.00 -1.49 -2.67
CA VAL A 20 0.04 -1.67 -1.58
C VAL A 20 -0.78 -2.91 -1.89
N ASP A 21 -0.58 -3.96 -1.13
CA ASP A 21 -1.20 -5.26 -1.38
C ASP A 21 -1.91 -5.79 -0.14
N GLY A 22 -3.14 -6.26 -0.33
CA GLY A 22 -3.92 -6.91 0.71
C GLY A 22 -3.83 -8.43 0.55
N THR A 23 -3.35 -9.11 1.58
CA THR A 23 -3.25 -10.57 1.61
C THR A 23 -4.10 -11.13 2.75
N PHE A 24 -4.57 -12.37 2.59
CA PHE A 24 -5.25 -13.06 3.66
C PHE A 24 -4.24 -13.64 4.64
N ILE A 25 -4.57 -13.57 5.94
CA ILE A 25 -3.80 -14.25 6.97
C ILE A 25 -4.73 -15.14 7.80
N PHE A 26 -4.15 -16.21 8.34
CA PHE A 26 -4.88 -17.20 9.13
C PHE A 26 -4.72 -16.97 10.63
N LEU A 27 -4.76 -15.70 11.06
CA LEU A 27 -4.78 -15.36 12.49
C LEU A 27 -6.22 -15.21 12.96
N ILE A 28 -6.52 -15.79 14.11
CA ILE A 28 -7.85 -15.72 14.69
C ILE A 28 -8.24 -14.26 14.96
N GLY A 29 -9.42 -13.86 14.47
CA GLY A 29 -9.95 -12.50 14.65
C GLY A 29 -9.49 -11.48 13.62
N PHE A 30 -8.66 -11.89 12.66
CA PHE A 30 -8.21 -10.96 11.58
C PHE A 30 -8.59 -11.52 10.23
N ILE A 31 -8.93 -10.61 9.30
CA ILE A 31 -9.39 -10.95 7.95
C ILE A 31 -8.25 -10.89 6.95
N GLN A 32 -7.36 -9.89 7.07
CA GLN A 32 -6.25 -9.73 6.11
C GLN A 32 -5.09 -8.94 6.70
N THR A 33 -3.94 -9.07 6.05
CA THR A 33 -2.80 -8.19 6.23
C THR A 33 -2.65 -7.33 4.98
N ILE A 34 -2.52 -6.01 5.17
CA ILE A 34 -2.13 -5.09 4.12
C ILE A 34 -0.64 -4.83 4.28
N ILE A 35 0.10 -4.99 3.19
CA ILE A 35 1.54 -4.74 3.17
C ILE A 35 1.81 -3.57 2.25
N ILE A 36 2.49 -2.53 2.77
CA ILE A 36 3.00 -1.45 1.94
C ILE A 36 4.47 -1.70 1.72
N MET A 37 4.84 -1.90 0.47
CA MET A 37 6.21 -2.18 0.05
C MET A 37 6.79 -0.98 -0.68
N TYR A 38 8.09 -0.79 -0.56
CA TYR A 38 8.82 0.22 -1.30
C TYR A 38 9.89 -0.43 -2.18
N TYR A 39 10.23 0.22 -3.30
CA TYR A 39 11.28 -0.27 -4.18
C TYR A 39 12.64 0.24 -3.73
N ASP A 40 13.56 -0.68 -3.49
CA ASP A 40 14.95 -0.36 -3.14
C ASP A 40 15.81 -0.43 -4.41
N VAL A 41 16.36 0.72 -4.83
CA VAL A 41 17.14 0.83 -6.07
C VAL A 41 18.50 0.15 -5.98
N ILE A 42 19.03 -0.03 -4.79
CA ILE A 42 20.35 -0.66 -4.59
C ILE A 42 20.29 -2.15 -4.82
N ILE A 43 19.31 -2.82 -4.21
CA ILE A 43 19.13 -4.26 -4.35
C ILE A 43 18.12 -4.63 -5.44
N GLU A 44 17.50 -3.64 -6.07
CA GLU A 44 16.53 -3.79 -7.17
C GLU A 44 15.36 -4.72 -6.82
N LYS A 45 14.80 -4.54 -5.60
CA LYS A 45 13.69 -5.36 -5.10
C LYS A 45 12.68 -4.52 -4.35
N MET A 46 11.45 -5.03 -4.30
CA MET A 46 10.41 -4.51 -3.42
C MET A 46 10.63 -5.02 -1.99
N ILE A 47 10.65 -4.11 -1.04
CA ILE A 47 10.89 -4.42 0.37
C ILE A 47 9.62 -4.11 1.17
N PRO A 48 9.11 -5.06 1.98
CA PRO A 48 8.00 -4.79 2.88
C PRO A 48 8.42 -3.78 3.95
N GLY A 49 7.67 -2.68 4.06
CA GLY A 49 7.98 -1.62 5.02
C GLY A 49 6.94 -1.45 6.10
N ILE A 50 5.66 -1.62 5.77
CA ILE A 50 4.55 -1.44 6.72
C ILE A 50 3.62 -2.63 6.63
N PHE A 51 3.25 -3.19 7.79
CA PHE A 51 2.28 -4.27 7.91
C PHE A 51 1.07 -3.77 8.67
N ILE A 52 -0.12 -3.88 8.09
CA ILE A 52 -1.39 -3.53 8.72
C ILE A 52 -2.21 -4.80 8.85
N VAL A 53 -2.50 -5.18 10.09
CA VAL A 53 -3.34 -6.35 10.38
C VAL A 53 -4.76 -5.84 10.64
N ALA A 54 -5.67 -6.16 9.73
CA ALA A 54 -7.02 -5.64 9.73
C ALA A 54 -8.05 -6.74 9.99
N ASN A 55 -9.14 -6.38 10.71
CA ASN A 55 -10.25 -7.28 11.00
C ASN A 55 -11.47 -7.04 10.07
N ASN A 56 -11.33 -6.17 9.10
CA ASN A 56 -12.37 -5.92 8.08
C ASN A 56 -11.74 -5.44 6.77
N LYS A 57 -12.54 -5.43 5.70
CA LYS A 57 -12.14 -4.94 4.37
C LYS A 57 -12.94 -3.72 3.96
N THR A 58 -13.36 -2.90 4.91
CA THR A 58 -14.12 -1.68 4.62
C THR A 58 -13.20 -0.54 4.22
N GLN A 59 -13.69 0.36 3.37
CA GLN A 59 -12.96 1.57 3.02
C GLN A 59 -12.65 2.43 4.25
N GLU A 60 -13.58 2.51 5.20
CA GLU A 60 -13.40 3.25 6.44
C GLU A 60 -12.24 2.70 7.27
N GLY A 61 -12.13 1.38 7.41
CA GLY A 61 -11.03 0.75 8.12
C GLY A 61 -9.69 1.02 7.45
N TYR A 62 -9.64 0.99 6.12
CA TYR A 62 -8.44 1.33 5.37
C TYR A 62 -8.06 2.81 5.54
N LEU A 63 -9.05 3.70 5.50
CA LEU A 63 -8.83 5.14 5.72
C LEU A 63 -8.21 5.41 7.08
N ASP A 64 -8.71 4.79 8.14
CA ASP A 64 -8.20 4.96 9.49
C ASP A 64 -6.73 4.54 9.59
N SER A 65 -6.39 3.39 9.01
CA SER A 65 -5.03 2.87 9.02
C SER A 65 -4.07 3.77 8.23
N PHE A 66 -4.45 4.17 7.04
CA PHE A 66 -3.62 5.03 6.19
C PHE A 66 -3.49 6.44 6.76
N PHE A 67 -4.53 6.94 7.39
CA PHE A 67 -4.50 8.23 8.08
C PHE A 67 -3.49 8.23 9.22
N TYR A 68 -3.46 7.17 10.01
CA TYR A 68 -2.47 7.00 11.09
C TYR A 68 -1.04 7.02 10.54
N ILE A 69 -0.78 6.29 9.48
CA ILE A 69 0.53 6.23 8.83
C ILE A 69 0.92 7.60 8.26
N LYS A 70 0.00 8.27 7.58
CA LYS A 70 0.25 9.59 7.00
C LYS A 70 0.57 10.62 8.08
N ASN A 71 -0.13 10.59 9.21
CA ASN A 71 0.16 11.47 10.34
C ASN A 71 1.57 11.24 10.88
N TYR A 72 2.01 10.00 10.97
CA TYR A 72 3.37 9.68 11.39
C TYR A 72 4.41 10.20 10.39
N ILE A 73 4.17 10.02 9.10
CA ILE A 73 5.04 10.54 8.04
C ILE A 73 5.10 12.06 8.09
N ASP A 74 3.97 12.73 8.27
CA ASP A 74 3.92 14.18 8.39
C ASP A 74 4.72 14.68 9.60
N PHE A 75 4.63 13.97 10.71
CA PHE A 75 5.39 14.27 11.91
C PHE A 75 6.90 14.20 11.67
N ILE A 76 7.40 13.11 11.09
CA ILE A 76 8.84 12.92 10.86
C ILE A 76 9.41 13.80 9.76
N THR A 77 8.57 14.25 8.83
CA THR A 77 8.98 15.17 7.75
C THR A 77 8.74 16.64 8.09
N ASN A 78 8.23 16.95 9.28
CA ASN A 78 7.79 18.29 9.69
C ASN A 78 6.79 18.89 8.70
N PHE A 79 5.86 18.07 8.21
CA PHE A 79 4.83 18.47 7.23
C PHE A 79 5.39 19.01 5.91
N ASN A 80 6.64 18.66 5.60
CA ASN A 80 7.28 19.05 4.34
C ASN A 80 7.00 17.99 3.27
N GLU A 81 6.05 18.26 2.38
CA GLU A 81 5.68 17.36 1.29
C GLU A 81 6.83 17.09 0.31
N ASP A 82 7.81 17.98 0.21
CA ASP A 82 8.98 17.80 -0.66
C ASP A 82 9.88 16.64 -0.21
N LYS A 83 9.76 16.20 1.03
CA LYS A 83 10.48 15.03 1.55
C LYS A 83 9.84 13.70 1.16
N ILE A 84 8.64 13.72 0.62
CA ILE A 84 7.92 12.53 0.16
C ILE A 84 8.14 12.39 -1.34
N LYS A 85 8.81 11.32 -1.75
CA LYS A 85 9.27 11.13 -3.13
C LYS A 85 8.41 10.21 -3.98
N PHE A 86 7.28 9.70 -3.46
CA PHE A 86 6.43 8.80 -4.23
C PHE A 86 5.97 9.46 -5.53
N LYS A 87 6.13 8.75 -6.65
CA LYS A 87 5.60 9.16 -7.95
C LYS A 87 4.52 8.22 -8.44
N THR A 88 4.60 6.96 -8.04
CA THR A 88 3.65 5.92 -8.45
C THR A 88 3.32 5.02 -7.29
N PHE A 89 2.12 4.46 -7.29
CA PHE A 89 1.76 3.38 -6.40
C PHE A 89 0.95 2.33 -7.15
N THR A 90 1.18 1.07 -6.82
CA THR A 90 0.49 -0.08 -7.40
C THR A 90 -0.37 -0.71 -6.32
N THR A 91 -1.63 -0.99 -6.64
CA THR A 91 -2.54 -1.78 -5.80
C THR A 91 -3.14 -2.88 -6.64
N ASP A 92 -3.74 -3.88 -5.98
CA ASP A 92 -4.64 -4.80 -6.67
C ASP A 92 -5.93 -4.05 -7.09
N PHE A 93 -6.88 -4.78 -7.69
CA PHE A 93 -8.13 -4.19 -8.15
C PHE A 93 -9.18 -4.04 -7.05
N GLU A 94 -8.80 -4.14 -5.78
CA GLU A 94 -9.72 -3.89 -4.67
C GLU A 94 -9.99 -2.39 -4.57
N LYS A 95 -11.19 -1.99 -4.98
CA LYS A 95 -11.58 -0.59 -5.09
C LYS A 95 -11.52 0.16 -3.76
N CYS A 96 -11.91 -0.50 -2.66
CA CYS A 96 -11.89 0.13 -1.35
C CYS A 96 -10.46 0.46 -0.90
N LEU A 97 -9.53 -0.45 -1.16
CA LEU A 97 -8.12 -0.26 -0.84
C LEU A 97 -7.51 0.89 -1.66
N PHE A 98 -7.73 0.87 -2.97
CA PHE A 98 -7.28 1.93 -3.87
C PHE A 98 -7.84 3.29 -3.47
N ASN A 99 -9.15 3.39 -3.26
CA ASN A 99 -9.79 4.66 -2.95
C ASN A 99 -9.29 5.23 -1.63
N ALA A 100 -9.09 4.39 -0.62
CA ALA A 100 -8.59 4.83 0.68
C ALA A 100 -7.15 5.35 0.58
N PHE A 101 -6.29 4.61 -0.09
CA PHE A 101 -4.89 5.02 -0.28
C PHE A 101 -4.79 6.32 -1.08
N ASP A 102 -5.52 6.41 -2.18
CA ASP A 102 -5.54 7.60 -3.03
C ASP A 102 -6.02 8.84 -2.26
N LYS A 103 -7.08 8.70 -1.46
CA LYS A 103 -7.62 9.80 -0.69
C LYS A 103 -6.65 10.36 0.34
N ILE A 104 -5.88 9.49 1.00
CA ILE A 104 -4.96 9.90 2.07
C ILE A 104 -3.63 10.38 1.52
N PHE A 105 -3.04 9.66 0.57
CA PHE A 105 -1.67 9.90 0.11
C PHE A 105 -1.58 10.73 -1.17
N ASN A 106 -2.67 10.89 -1.91
CA ASN A 106 -2.66 11.56 -3.21
C ASN A 106 -3.52 12.83 -3.22
N LYS A 107 -3.51 13.61 -2.15
CA LYS A 107 -4.30 14.85 -2.05
C LYS A 107 -3.99 15.83 -3.16
N ASN A 108 -2.73 15.95 -3.55
CA ASN A 108 -2.29 16.87 -4.61
C ASN A 108 -2.35 16.24 -6.01
N LYS A 109 -2.80 14.99 -6.12
CA LYS A 109 -2.98 14.23 -7.37
C LYS A 109 -1.73 14.17 -8.25
N ASN A 110 -0.56 14.17 -7.63
CA ASN A 110 0.74 14.06 -8.32
C ASN A 110 1.25 12.62 -8.39
N ILE A 111 0.58 11.68 -7.71
CA ILE A 111 1.00 10.28 -7.64
C ILE A 111 0.12 9.48 -8.60
N LYS A 112 0.75 8.79 -9.55
CA LYS A 112 0.06 7.98 -10.53
C LYS A 112 -0.25 6.58 -9.96
N HIS A 113 -1.50 6.17 -10.05
CA HIS A 113 -1.91 4.80 -9.71
C HIS A 113 -1.67 3.86 -10.88
N ILE A 114 -1.11 2.70 -10.58
CA ILE A 114 -0.90 1.61 -11.53
C ILE A 114 -1.57 0.35 -10.96
N GLY A 115 -2.44 -0.28 -11.74
CA GLY A 115 -3.05 -1.55 -11.34
C GLY A 115 -2.02 -2.66 -11.25
N CYS A 116 -2.20 -3.61 -10.32
CA CYS A 116 -1.27 -4.70 -10.14
C CYS A 116 -1.36 -5.68 -11.30
N TYR A 117 -0.32 -5.71 -12.13
CA TYR A 117 -0.26 -6.58 -13.31
C TYR A 117 -0.35 -8.07 -12.95
N PHE A 118 0.28 -8.45 -11.85
CA PHE A 118 0.26 -9.84 -11.38
C PHE A 118 -1.17 -10.33 -11.07
N HIS A 119 -1.95 -9.53 -10.32
CA HIS A 119 -3.33 -9.86 -10.02
C HIS A 119 -4.21 -9.86 -11.28
N TYR A 120 -3.94 -8.95 -12.21
CA TYR A 120 -4.62 -8.90 -13.49
C TYR A 120 -4.41 -10.20 -14.27
N LEU A 121 -3.16 -10.66 -14.38
CA LEU A 121 -2.83 -11.92 -15.05
C LEU A 121 -3.47 -13.12 -14.35
N GLN A 122 -3.47 -13.16 -13.02
CA GLN A 122 -4.12 -14.23 -12.28
C GLN A 122 -5.62 -14.29 -12.58
N ASN A 123 -6.29 -13.14 -12.64
CA ASN A 123 -7.72 -13.07 -12.94
C ASN A 123 -8.02 -13.55 -14.35
N ILE A 124 -7.21 -13.17 -15.35
CA ILE A 124 -7.33 -13.66 -16.71
C ILE A 124 -7.15 -15.18 -16.76
N HIS A 125 -6.13 -15.70 -16.08
CA HIS A 125 -5.84 -17.12 -16.03
C HIS A 125 -7.02 -17.91 -15.46
N LYS A 126 -7.59 -17.46 -14.34
CA LYS A 126 -8.79 -18.06 -13.76
C LYS A 126 -9.96 -18.05 -14.73
N TYR A 127 -10.18 -16.93 -15.41
CA TYR A 127 -11.25 -16.79 -16.38
C TYR A 127 -11.08 -17.79 -17.54
N MET A 128 -9.89 -17.92 -18.07
CA MET A 128 -9.56 -18.87 -19.14
C MET A 128 -9.76 -20.32 -18.71
N GLN A 129 -9.43 -20.67 -17.46
CA GLN A 129 -9.66 -22.02 -16.92
C GLN A 129 -11.15 -22.35 -16.79
N ILE A 130 -11.98 -21.37 -16.53
CA ILE A 130 -13.44 -21.57 -16.42
C ILE A 130 -14.08 -21.75 -17.81
N THR A 131 -13.53 -21.11 -18.84
CA THR A 131 -14.09 -21.12 -20.19
C THR A 131 -13.61 -22.29 -21.05
N ILE A 132 -12.61 -23.02 -20.63
CA ILE A 132 -12.12 -24.23 -21.29
C ILE A 132 -12.74 -25.47 -20.66
#